data_f68eb1fd870cd1e24b6e45e700c112c2
#
_entry.id   f68eb1fd870cd1e24b6e45e700c112c2
#
_cell.length_a   1.000
_cell.length_b   1.000
_cell.length_c   1.000
_cell.angle_alpha   90.00
_cell.angle_beta   90.00
_cell.angle_gamma   90.00
#
_symmetry.space_group_name_H-M   'P 1'
#
loop_
_entity.id
_entity.type
_entity.pdbx_description
1 polymer ?
#
loop_
_entity_poly.entity_id
_entity_poly.type
_entity_poly.pdbx_seq_one_letter_code
_entity_poly.pdbx_strand_id
1 'polypeptide(L)'
;MNVSKFIDAAITVYEKEGCKDVKKALKKLTINSDIEDVMRTIFTVQEKDYGKINNRLMHLRLTVDVFNNIIYNINNMNESELSESEKFIKEFVSDKKNKTKLENALRFHDVFKFNNEETHDELAQKLCEDLDYPMHICEAIGHHSKKTEAFPYEENPLVDLVKDCDELSKFYPSYINAFLYTCPKETYGNTRLEKGFRLKNKLLRSRCRIGSSSQKFFDDMIGFSLDVLGTHLNNFKYGEHRFAISIIIEALGDKICSLTRNELHEEFRNIHRYIIDSNYHALVLEIFKLSETNNEEISKVFVEAQEFSNKVTNTIADDYTMKKAINSKTLEEMGNAALLMHVFKFCKLENEIIQVYKLLVALGFQPKICQAIKFSNSDSNPNSLCKFFK
;
A
#
# COMPACT_ATOMS: atom_id res chain seq x y z
N MET A 1 -14.13 8.95 -25.85
CA MET A 1 -15.49 9.07 -25.26
C MET A 1 -16.03 10.45 -25.54
N ASN A 2 -17.34 10.59 -25.78
CA ASN A 2 -17.99 11.91 -25.84
C ASN A 2 -18.19 12.42 -24.41
N VAL A 3 -17.46 13.48 -24.03
CA VAL A 3 -17.47 14.05 -22.67
C VAL A 3 -18.86 14.58 -22.29
N SER A 4 -19.59 15.18 -23.25
CA SER A 4 -20.98 15.63 -23.00
C SER A 4 -21.89 14.46 -22.60
N LYS A 5 -21.82 13.32 -23.33
CA LYS A 5 -22.60 12.13 -23.00
C LYS A 5 -22.22 11.58 -21.60
N PHE A 6 -20.94 11.63 -21.24
CA PHE A 6 -20.47 11.23 -19.91
C PHE A 6 -21.03 12.16 -18.80
N ILE A 7 -21.00 13.48 -19.03
CA ILE A 7 -21.56 14.46 -18.10
C ILE A 7 -23.05 14.20 -17.89
N ASP A 8 -23.83 14.01 -18.98
CA ASP A 8 -25.28 13.80 -18.90
C ASP A 8 -25.62 12.49 -18.16
N ALA A 9 -24.89 11.40 -18.43
CA ALA A 9 -25.05 10.13 -17.74
C ALA A 9 -24.68 10.25 -16.24
N ALA A 10 -23.56 10.91 -15.91
CA ALA A 10 -23.15 11.15 -14.53
C ALA A 10 -24.20 12.00 -13.78
N ILE A 11 -24.72 13.06 -14.41
CA ILE A 11 -25.79 13.87 -13.83
C ILE A 11 -27.01 12.99 -13.51
N THR A 12 -27.42 12.13 -14.42
CA THR A 12 -28.58 11.24 -14.24
C THR A 12 -28.42 10.34 -13.00
N VAL A 13 -27.23 9.72 -12.83
CA VAL A 13 -26.95 8.88 -11.67
C VAL A 13 -26.93 9.72 -10.38
N TYR A 14 -26.24 10.85 -10.35
CA TYR A 14 -26.15 11.72 -9.17
C TYR A 14 -27.48 12.37 -8.78
N GLU A 15 -28.38 12.60 -9.74
CA GLU A 15 -29.74 13.10 -9.43
C GLU A 15 -30.59 12.06 -8.70
N LYS A 16 -30.49 10.78 -9.10
CA LYS A 16 -31.16 9.67 -8.43
C LYS A 16 -30.67 9.50 -6.98
N GLU A 17 -29.38 9.79 -6.75
CA GLU A 17 -28.75 9.77 -5.42
C GLU A 17 -28.95 11.08 -4.63
N GLY A 18 -29.71 12.04 -5.13
CA GLY A 18 -30.01 13.30 -4.44
C GLY A 18 -28.86 14.32 -4.40
N CYS A 19 -27.77 14.12 -5.14
CA CYS A 19 -26.57 14.96 -5.15
C CYS A 19 -26.70 16.18 -6.09
N LYS A 20 -27.55 17.14 -5.75
CA LYS A 20 -27.86 18.32 -6.58
C LYS A 20 -26.65 19.22 -6.86
N ASP A 21 -25.68 19.30 -5.93
CA ASP A 21 -24.51 20.16 -6.09
C ASP A 21 -23.56 19.66 -7.18
N VAL A 22 -23.43 18.34 -7.35
CA VAL A 22 -22.63 17.73 -8.43
C VAL A 22 -23.21 18.14 -9.79
N LYS A 23 -24.53 18.03 -9.97
CA LYS A 23 -25.21 18.49 -11.19
C LYS A 23 -24.93 19.96 -11.49
N LYS A 24 -25.03 20.83 -10.48
CA LYS A 24 -24.78 22.28 -10.63
C LYS A 24 -23.32 22.56 -11.03
N ALA A 25 -22.38 21.79 -10.52
CA ALA A 25 -20.97 21.92 -10.85
C ALA A 25 -20.67 21.42 -12.27
N LEU A 26 -21.18 20.24 -12.64
CA LEU A 26 -20.97 19.65 -13.97
C LEU A 26 -21.54 20.49 -15.11
N LYS A 27 -22.68 21.17 -14.89
CA LYS A 27 -23.26 22.09 -15.89
C LYS A 27 -22.40 23.32 -16.18
N LYS A 28 -21.38 23.61 -15.37
CA LYS A 28 -20.45 24.71 -15.60
C LYS A 28 -19.23 24.31 -16.45
N LEU A 29 -19.04 23.03 -16.70
CA LEU A 29 -17.92 22.54 -17.51
C LEU A 29 -18.11 22.98 -18.98
N THR A 30 -16.99 23.27 -19.61
CA THR A 30 -16.96 23.73 -21.01
C THR A 30 -16.83 22.55 -21.97
N ILE A 31 -17.08 22.81 -23.25
CA ILE A 31 -16.95 21.81 -24.33
C ILE A 31 -15.51 21.28 -24.49
N ASN A 32 -14.52 22.00 -23.96
CA ASN A 32 -13.11 21.62 -24.00
C ASN A 32 -12.64 20.80 -22.78
N SER A 33 -13.55 20.52 -21.82
CA SER A 33 -13.22 19.70 -20.67
C SER A 33 -13.00 18.25 -21.09
N ASP A 34 -12.04 17.57 -20.43
CA ASP A 34 -11.81 16.14 -20.61
C ASP A 34 -12.44 15.32 -19.45
N ILE A 35 -12.31 14.01 -19.51
CA ILE A 35 -12.85 13.11 -18.45
C ILE A 35 -12.25 13.46 -17.09
N GLU A 36 -10.97 13.79 -17.03
CA GLU A 36 -10.31 14.10 -15.77
C GLU A 36 -10.84 15.39 -15.17
N ASP A 37 -11.15 16.40 -15.98
CA ASP A 37 -11.79 17.63 -15.51
C ASP A 37 -13.15 17.33 -14.90
N VAL A 38 -13.93 16.44 -15.54
CA VAL A 38 -15.23 15.99 -15.00
C VAL A 38 -15.03 15.28 -13.68
N MET A 39 -14.12 14.32 -13.59
CA MET A 39 -13.83 13.56 -12.36
C MET A 39 -13.35 14.49 -11.24
N ARG A 40 -12.43 15.40 -11.55
CA ARG A 40 -11.92 16.40 -10.60
C ARG A 40 -13.05 17.27 -10.08
N THR A 41 -13.97 17.71 -10.95
CA THR A 41 -15.13 18.51 -10.56
C THR A 41 -16.05 17.74 -9.63
N ILE A 42 -16.34 16.47 -9.94
CA ILE A 42 -17.16 15.60 -9.09
C ILE A 42 -16.50 15.45 -7.71
N PHE A 43 -15.25 15.08 -7.67
CA PHE A 43 -14.52 14.85 -6.41
C PHE A 43 -14.40 16.13 -5.58
N THR A 44 -14.18 17.29 -6.19
CA THR A 44 -14.10 18.58 -5.48
C THR A 44 -15.42 18.99 -4.81
N VAL A 45 -16.55 18.57 -5.38
CA VAL A 45 -17.87 18.81 -4.74
C VAL A 45 -18.08 17.90 -3.53
N GLN A 46 -17.58 16.68 -3.58
CA GLN A 46 -17.82 15.63 -2.58
C GLN A 46 -16.76 15.57 -1.46
N GLU A 47 -15.53 15.99 -1.76
CA GLU A 47 -14.41 15.94 -0.83
C GLU A 47 -13.67 17.30 -0.81
N LYS A 48 -13.35 17.77 0.41
CA LYS A 48 -12.65 19.05 0.60
C LYS A 48 -11.14 18.90 0.65
N ASP A 49 -10.65 17.69 0.88
CA ASP A 49 -9.21 17.39 0.94
C ASP A 49 -8.65 17.19 -0.46
N TYR A 50 -7.96 18.21 -0.96
CA TYR A 50 -7.30 18.16 -2.27
C TYR A 50 -6.27 17.04 -2.39
N GLY A 51 -5.63 16.63 -1.29
CA GLY A 51 -4.68 15.52 -1.28
C GLY A 51 -5.39 14.19 -1.59
N LYS A 52 -6.55 13.96 -1.00
CA LYS A 52 -7.37 12.77 -1.29
C LYS A 52 -7.89 12.77 -2.73
N ILE A 53 -8.33 13.95 -3.24
CA ILE A 53 -8.79 14.10 -4.62
C ILE A 53 -7.66 13.74 -5.59
N ASN A 54 -6.48 14.33 -5.42
CA ASN A 54 -5.34 14.08 -6.29
C ASN A 54 -4.87 12.62 -6.23
N ASN A 55 -4.87 12.01 -5.04
CA ASN A 55 -4.54 10.60 -4.88
C ASN A 55 -5.55 9.71 -5.63
N ARG A 56 -6.83 10.03 -5.56
CA ARG A 56 -7.87 9.29 -6.29
C ARG A 56 -7.71 9.43 -7.81
N LEU A 57 -7.51 10.63 -8.32
CA LEU A 57 -7.27 10.86 -9.74
C LEU A 57 -6.01 10.13 -10.22
N MET A 58 -4.94 10.15 -9.44
CA MET A 58 -3.73 9.40 -9.76
C MET A 58 -4.00 7.90 -9.79
N HIS A 59 -4.71 7.35 -8.82
CA HIS A 59 -5.12 5.94 -8.80
C HIS A 59 -5.84 5.54 -10.09
N LEU A 60 -6.82 6.34 -10.53
CA LEU A 60 -7.56 6.07 -11.77
C LEU A 60 -6.67 6.07 -13.02
N ARG A 61 -5.68 6.97 -13.10
CA ARG A 61 -4.68 6.96 -14.18
C ARG A 61 -3.84 5.70 -14.14
N LEU A 62 -3.31 5.36 -12.96
CA LEU A 62 -2.45 4.18 -12.78
C LEU A 62 -3.20 2.88 -13.07
N THR A 63 -4.50 2.80 -12.77
CA THR A 63 -5.34 1.65 -13.13
C THR A 63 -5.37 1.43 -14.65
N VAL A 64 -5.45 2.51 -15.43
CA VAL A 64 -5.37 2.42 -16.90
C VAL A 64 -3.96 2.06 -17.39
N ASP A 65 -2.91 2.56 -16.71
CA ASP A 65 -1.53 2.19 -17.05
C ASP A 65 -1.29 0.69 -16.80
N VAL A 66 -1.78 0.14 -15.70
CA VAL A 66 -1.74 -1.32 -15.43
C VAL A 66 -2.44 -2.07 -16.55
N PHE A 67 -3.67 -1.68 -16.90
CA PHE A 67 -4.42 -2.29 -17.99
C PHE A 67 -3.61 -2.32 -19.29
N ASN A 68 -3.05 -1.21 -19.71
CA ASN A 68 -2.27 -1.14 -20.95
C ASN A 68 -1.03 -2.03 -20.92
N ASN A 69 -0.35 -2.15 -19.77
CA ASN A 69 0.79 -3.06 -19.62
C ASN A 69 0.38 -4.53 -19.66
N ILE A 70 -0.72 -4.90 -18.99
CA ILE A 70 -1.25 -6.27 -19.04
C ILE A 70 -1.63 -6.64 -20.49
N ILE A 71 -2.35 -5.76 -21.20
CA ILE A 71 -2.70 -5.99 -22.61
C ILE A 71 -1.46 -6.08 -23.50
N TYR A 72 -0.42 -5.26 -23.23
CA TYR A 72 0.84 -5.37 -23.92
C TYR A 72 1.49 -6.74 -23.70
N ASN A 73 1.51 -7.25 -22.46
CA ASN A 73 2.03 -8.57 -22.14
C ASN A 73 1.23 -9.67 -22.86
N ILE A 74 -0.11 -9.64 -22.78
CA ILE A 74 -0.99 -10.61 -23.49
C ILE A 74 -0.68 -10.66 -24.99
N ASN A 75 -0.48 -9.49 -25.62
CA ASN A 75 -0.20 -9.43 -27.07
C ASN A 75 1.19 -9.94 -27.45
N ASN A 76 2.15 -9.94 -26.51
CA ASN A 76 3.54 -10.37 -26.78
C ASN A 76 3.86 -11.77 -26.26
N MET A 77 2.91 -12.43 -25.58
CA MET A 77 3.06 -13.83 -25.16
C MET A 77 2.62 -14.79 -26.28
N ASN A 78 3.21 -15.99 -26.30
CA ASN A 78 2.79 -17.05 -27.20
C ASN A 78 1.37 -17.51 -26.84
N GLU A 79 0.59 -17.88 -27.83
CA GLU A 79 -0.81 -18.34 -27.65
C GLU A 79 -0.93 -19.53 -26.68
N SER A 80 0.09 -20.41 -26.67
CA SER A 80 0.17 -21.57 -25.77
C SER A 80 0.43 -21.22 -24.31
N GLU A 81 0.90 -20.02 -24.02
CA GLU A 81 1.21 -19.52 -22.67
C GLU A 81 0.03 -18.76 -22.05
N LEU A 82 -0.95 -18.40 -22.88
CA LEU A 82 -2.13 -17.66 -22.44
C LEU A 82 -3.16 -18.58 -21.80
N SER A 83 -3.68 -18.18 -20.64
CA SER A 83 -4.87 -18.79 -20.04
C SER A 83 -6.11 -18.54 -20.90
N GLU A 84 -7.19 -19.27 -20.66
CA GLU A 84 -8.46 -19.03 -21.37
C GLU A 84 -9.01 -17.62 -21.11
N SER A 85 -8.85 -17.10 -19.90
CA SER A 85 -9.20 -15.72 -19.55
C SER A 85 -8.39 -14.70 -20.37
N GLU A 86 -7.08 -14.92 -20.52
CA GLU A 86 -6.21 -14.04 -21.31
C GLU A 86 -6.55 -14.09 -22.81
N LYS A 87 -6.89 -15.25 -23.34
CA LYS A 87 -7.36 -15.40 -24.74
C LYS A 87 -8.66 -14.64 -24.97
N PHE A 88 -9.64 -14.79 -24.06
CA PHE A 88 -10.88 -14.03 -24.11
C PHE A 88 -10.62 -12.52 -24.10
N ILE A 89 -9.78 -12.05 -23.15
CA ILE A 89 -9.42 -10.63 -23.04
C ILE A 89 -8.77 -10.14 -24.34
N LYS A 90 -7.82 -10.91 -24.89
CA LYS A 90 -7.14 -10.59 -26.17
C LYS A 90 -8.12 -10.40 -27.31
N GLU A 91 -9.05 -11.33 -27.46
CA GLU A 91 -10.13 -11.27 -28.47
C GLU A 91 -11.03 -10.05 -28.25
N PHE A 92 -11.50 -9.84 -27.01
CA PHE A 92 -12.38 -8.74 -26.67
C PHE A 92 -11.77 -7.36 -26.94
N VAL A 93 -10.49 -7.15 -26.61
CA VAL A 93 -9.78 -5.86 -26.82
C VAL A 93 -9.23 -5.72 -28.24
N SER A 94 -9.29 -6.75 -29.09
CA SER A 94 -8.94 -6.64 -30.52
C SER A 94 -9.86 -5.67 -31.24
N ASP A 95 -11.12 -5.55 -30.82
CA ASP A 95 -11.98 -4.44 -31.19
C ASP A 95 -11.55 -3.16 -30.45
N LYS A 96 -11.01 -2.19 -31.22
CA LYS A 96 -10.57 -0.90 -30.69
C LYS A 96 -11.67 -0.14 -29.93
N LYS A 97 -12.95 -0.33 -30.30
CA LYS A 97 -14.07 0.31 -29.59
C LYS A 97 -14.23 -0.28 -28.20
N ASN A 98 -14.18 -1.61 -28.07
CA ASN A 98 -14.25 -2.29 -26.79
C ASN A 98 -13.06 -1.93 -25.90
N LYS A 99 -11.83 -1.96 -26.46
CA LYS A 99 -10.64 -1.51 -25.74
C LYS A 99 -10.81 -0.09 -25.18
N THR A 100 -11.20 0.86 -26.04
CA THR A 100 -11.39 2.26 -25.64
C THR A 100 -12.49 2.43 -24.60
N LYS A 101 -13.58 1.67 -24.70
CA LYS A 101 -14.67 1.70 -23.70
C LYS A 101 -14.19 1.16 -22.36
N LEU A 102 -13.42 0.07 -22.36
CA LEU A 102 -12.87 -0.51 -21.13
C LEU A 102 -11.84 0.42 -20.48
N GLU A 103 -10.93 1.04 -21.22
CA GLU A 103 -10.02 2.06 -20.72
C GLU A 103 -10.77 3.23 -20.07
N ASN A 104 -11.83 3.70 -20.69
CA ASN A 104 -12.64 4.77 -20.12
C ASN A 104 -13.38 4.32 -18.86
N ALA A 105 -13.91 3.10 -18.84
CA ALA A 105 -14.56 2.54 -17.67
C ALA A 105 -13.59 2.46 -16.47
N LEU A 106 -12.36 2.01 -16.70
CA LEU A 106 -11.29 2.02 -15.69
C LEU A 106 -10.95 3.44 -15.19
N ARG A 107 -11.05 4.46 -16.05
CA ARG A 107 -10.82 5.86 -15.64
C ARG A 107 -11.87 6.39 -14.67
N PHE A 108 -13.06 5.82 -14.63
CA PHE A 108 -14.14 6.31 -13.77
C PHE A 108 -14.75 5.25 -12.84
N HIS A 109 -14.16 4.04 -12.74
CA HIS A 109 -14.72 2.95 -11.93
C HIS A 109 -15.01 3.36 -10.47
N ASP A 110 -14.23 4.25 -9.91
CA ASP A 110 -14.34 4.78 -8.54
C ASP A 110 -14.99 6.18 -8.46
N VAL A 111 -15.70 6.64 -9.53
CA VAL A 111 -16.25 8.01 -9.59
C VAL A 111 -17.20 8.33 -8.43
N PHE A 112 -17.93 7.34 -7.93
CA PHE A 112 -18.89 7.47 -6.83
C PHE A 112 -18.31 7.19 -5.44
N LYS A 113 -16.99 6.93 -5.32
CA LYS A 113 -16.34 6.50 -4.08
C LYS A 113 -16.51 7.48 -2.91
N PHE A 114 -16.51 8.78 -3.17
CA PHE A 114 -16.74 9.81 -2.16
C PHE A 114 -18.23 10.04 -1.85
N ASN A 115 -19.13 9.55 -2.71
CA ASN A 115 -20.57 9.67 -2.49
C ASN A 115 -21.08 8.56 -1.58
N ASN A 116 -20.75 7.31 -1.94
CA ASN A 116 -21.15 6.13 -1.17
C ASN A 116 -20.10 5.02 -1.36
N GLU A 117 -19.36 4.71 -0.29
CA GLU A 117 -18.30 3.70 -0.36
C GLU A 117 -18.85 2.28 -0.55
N GLU A 118 -20.08 2.00 -0.10
CA GLU A 118 -20.67 0.65 -0.15
C GLU A 118 -21.27 0.31 -1.52
N THR A 119 -21.83 1.31 -2.22
CA THR A 119 -22.56 1.10 -3.49
C THR A 119 -21.89 1.76 -4.70
N HIS A 120 -20.65 2.29 -4.55
CA HIS A 120 -19.99 3.03 -5.64
C HIS A 120 -19.79 2.21 -6.91
N ASP A 121 -19.57 0.90 -6.78
CA ASP A 121 -19.42 -0.03 -7.89
C ASP A 121 -20.73 -0.24 -8.65
N GLU A 122 -21.86 -0.38 -7.95
CA GLU A 122 -23.20 -0.47 -8.55
C GLU A 122 -23.58 0.81 -9.30
N LEU A 123 -23.24 1.97 -8.73
CA LEU A 123 -23.48 3.26 -9.36
C LEU A 123 -22.59 3.45 -10.60
N ALA A 124 -21.33 2.98 -10.55
CA ALA A 124 -20.44 3.01 -11.69
C ALA A 124 -20.88 2.03 -12.80
N GLN A 125 -21.46 0.88 -12.46
CA GLN A 125 -22.12 -0.01 -13.41
C GLN A 125 -23.27 0.69 -14.14
N LYS A 126 -24.19 1.34 -13.41
CA LYS A 126 -25.29 2.11 -14.00
C LYS A 126 -24.79 3.20 -14.95
N LEU A 127 -23.69 3.87 -14.58
CA LEU A 127 -23.06 4.84 -15.46
C LEU A 127 -22.56 4.21 -16.76
N CYS A 128 -21.96 3.00 -16.70
CA CYS A 128 -21.56 2.26 -17.90
C CYS A 128 -22.76 1.90 -18.78
N GLU A 129 -23.86 1.46 -18.17
CA GLU A 129 -25.13 1.14 -18.86
C GLU A 129 -25.73 2.38 -19.56
N ASP A 130 -25.80 3.51 -18.87
CA ASP A 130 -26.28 4.80 -19.44
C ASP A 130 -25.36 5.32 -20.57
N LEU A 131 -24.10 4.86 -20.63
CA LEU A 131 -23.14 5.16 -21.69
C LEU A 131 -23.21 4.18 -22.87
N ASP A 132 -24.09 3.20 -22.88
CA ASP A 132 -24.22 2.11 -23.85
C ASP A 132 -22.92 1.31 -24.00
N TYR A 133 -22.30 0.93 -22.86
CA TYR A 133 -21.14 0.06 -22.85
C TYR A 133 -21.58 -1.41 -22.98
N PRO A 134 -20.73 -2.31 -23.53
CA PRO A 134 -21.01 -3.74 -23.52
C PRO A 134 -21.26 -4.24 -22.11
N MET A 135 -22.23 -5.17 -21.96
CA MET A 135 -22.62 -5.71 -20.66
C MET A 135 -21.43 -6.26 -19.87
N HIS A 136 -20.51 -6.96 -20.54
CA HIS A 136 -19.28 -7.47 -19.88
C HIS A 136 -18.44 -6.37 -19.22
N ILE A 137 -18.38 -5.15 -19.78
CA ILE A 137 -17.71 -4.01 -19.15
C ILE A 137 -18.53 -3.51 -17.97
N CYS A 138 -19.85 -3.37 -18.12
CA CYS A 138 -20.72 -2.91 -17.05
C CYS A 138 -20.63 -3.83 -15.82
N GLU A 139 -20.72 -5.12 -16.01
CA GLU A 139 -20.56 -6.13 -14.97
C GLU A 139 -19.17 -6.08 -14.31
N ALA A 140 -18.11 -5.97 -15.14
CA ALA A 140 -16.75 -5.91 -14.62
C ALA A 140 -16.55 -4.72 -13.68
N ILE A 141 -17.11 -3.55 -14.03
CA ILE A 141 -17.09 -2.35 -13.17
C ILE A 141 -17.98 -2.54 -11.94
N GLY A 142 -19.17 -3.12 -12.08
CA GLY A 142 -20.13 -3.35 -10.97
C GLY A 142 -19.65 -4.36 -9.94
N HIS A 143 -18.64 -5.16 -10.26
CA HIS A 143 -18.15 -6.22 -9.38
C HIS A 143 -16.67 -6.05 -8.94
N HIS A 144 -16.02 -4.94 -9.29
CA HIS A 144 -14.59 -4.78 -9.02
C HIS A 144 -14.26 -4.72 -7.52
N SER A 145 -15.16 -4.23 -6.65
CA SER A 145 -14.93 -4.14 -5.21
C SER A 145 -15.49 -5.33 -4.42
N LYS A 146 -16.36 -6.16 -5.03
CA LYS A 146 -17.01 -7.28 -4.33
C LYS A 146 -16.06 -8.43 -4.07
N LYS A 147 -16.17 -9.04 -2.86
CA LYS A 147 -15.35 -10.20 -2.50
C LYS A 147 -15.67 -11.39 -3.43
N THR A 148 -14.63 -12.16 -3.76
CA THR A 148 -14.65 -13.26 -4.74
C THR A 148 -15.68 -14.36 -4.45
N GLU A 149 -16.12 -14.51 -3.19
CA GLU A 149 -16.98 -15.60 -2.74
C GLU A 149 -18.47 -15.46 -3.18
N ALA A 150 -18.84 -14.29 -3.73
CA ALA A 150 -20.25 -13.98 -4.02
C ALA A 150 -20.67 -14.21 -5.48
N PHE A 151 -19.75 -14.62 -6.39
CA PHE A 151 -20.07 -14.74 -7.82
C PHE A 151 -19.37 -15.93 -8.50
N PRO A 152 -20.04 -16.63 -9.43
CA PRO A 152 -19.40 -17.59 -10.34
C PRO A 152 -18.53 -16.79 -11.35
N TYR A 153 -17.23 -16.71 -11.09
CA TYR A 153 -16.26 -15.92 -11.87
C TYR A 153 -15.95 -16.47 -13.27
N GLU A 154 -16.45 -17.66 -13.58
CA GLU A 154 -16.12 -18.34 -14.83
C GLU A 154 -16.75 -17.70 -16.08
N GLU A 155 -17.72 -16.80 -15.92
CA GLU A 155 -18.46 -16.24 -17.04
C GLU A 155 -17.92 -14.89 -17.60
N ASN A 156 -17.16 -14.10 -16.82
CA ASN A 156 -16.69 -12.80 -17.28
C ASN A 156 -15.24 -12.47 -16.83
N PRO A 157 -14.22 -12.86 -17.63
CA PRO A 157 -12.81 -12.60 -17.32
C PRO A 157 -12.45 -11.10 -17.16
N LEU A 158 -13.29 -10.18 -17.66
CA LEU A 158 -13.05 -8.75 -17.46
C LEU A 158 -13.20 -8.32 -16.00
N VAL A 159 -13.97 -9.05 -15.19
CA VAL A 159 -14.09 -8.77 -13.73
C VAL A 159 -12.73 -8.95 -13.07
N ASP A 160 -12.04 -10.03 -13.34
CA ASP A 160 -10.71 -10.30 -12.80
C ASP A 160 -9.66 -9.32 -13.34
N LEU A 161 -9.75 -8.96 -14.63
CA LEU A 161 -8.89 -7.94 -15.22
C LEU A 161 -9.05 -6.58 -14.51
N VAL A 162 -10.29 -6.13 -14.29
CA VAL A 162 -10.56 -4.85 -13.61
C VAL A 162 -10.05 -4.89 -12.17
N LYS A 163 -10.24 -6.02 -11.45
CA LYS A 163 -9.69 -6.21 -10.10
C LYS A 163 -8.17 -6.18 -10.08
N ASP A 164 -7.52 -6.86 -11.01
CA ASP A 164 -6.06 -6.83 -11.13
C ASP A 164 -5.57 -5.40 -11.41
N CYS A 165 -6.22 -4.67 -12.33
CA CYS A 165 -5.88 -3.28 -12.62
C CYS A 165 -6.05 -2.37 -11.38
N ASP A 166 -7.14 -2.50 -10.63
CA ASP A 166 -7.38 -1.70 -9.41
C ASP A 166 -6.36 -2.03 -8.32
N GLU A 167 -6.10 -3.32 -8.07
CA GLU A 167 -5.19 -3.74 -7.00
C GLU A 167 -3.72 -3.45 -7.34
N LEU A 168 -3.27 -3.79 -8.56
CA LEU A 168 -1.87 -3.63 -8.96
C LEU A 168 -1.46 -2.16 -9.16
N SER A 169 -2.40 -1.26 -9.44
CA SER A 169 -2.14 0.18 -9.49
C SER A 169 -1.58 0.74 -8.17
N LYS A 170 -1.85 0.07 -7.05
CA LYS A 170 -1.41 0.47 -5.71
C LYS A 170 0.06 0.16 -5.44
N PHE A 171 0.71 -0.62 -6.31
CA PHE A 171 2.14 -0.93 -6.22
C PHE A 171 3.04 0.15 -6.82
N TYR A 172 2.50 1.10 -7.56
CA TYR A 172 3.29 2.22 -8.10
C TYR A 172 3.88 3.08 -6.97
N PRO A 173 5.18 3.44 -7.06
CA PRO A 173 5.82 4.31 -6.05
C PRO A 173 5.10 5.66 -5.89
N SER A 174 4.59 6.21 -6.99
CA SER A 174 3.82 7.46 -6.98
C SER A 174 2.54 7.33 -6.15
N TYR A 175 1.80 6.21 -6.29
CA TYR A 175 0.63 5.94 -5.47
C TYR A 175 1.00 5.79 -3.99
N ILE A 176 2.01 4.98 -3.70
CA ILE A 176 2.49 4.73 -2.34
C ILE A 176 2.84 6.05 -1.64
N ASN A 177 3.66 6.87 -2.29
CA ASN A 177 4.05 8.17 -1.77
C ASN A 177 2.84 9.09 -1.55
N ALA A 178 1.97 9.26 -2.56
CA ALA A 178 0.80 10.11 -2.43
C ALA A 178 -0.15 9.62 -1.33
N PHE A 179 -0.38 8.31 -1.22
CA PHE A 179 -1.21 7.73 -0.17
C PHE A 179 -0.68 8.05 1.23
N LEU A 180 0.63 7.96 1.44
CA LEU A 180 1.28 8.29 2.70
C LEU A 180 1.27 9.79 2.99
N TYR A 181 1.37 10.66 1.95
CA TYR A 181 1.36 12.11 2.11
C TYR A 181 -0.02 12.71 2.39
N THR A 182 -1.10 12.05 1.99
CA THR A 182 -2.48 12.55 2.20
C THR A 182 -2.97 12.44 3.65
N CYS A 183 -2.09 12.48 4.64
CA CYS A 183 -2.48 12.52 6.04
C CYS A 183 -2.93 13.92 6.43
N PRO A 184 -4.18 14.14 6.87
CA PRO A 184 -4.61 15.41 7.41
C PRO A 184 -3.76 15.72 8.66
N LYS A 185 -3.29 16.96 8.78
CA LYS A 185 -2.50 17.43 9.92
C LYS A 185 -3.25 17.36 11.26
N GLU A 186 -4.57 17.18 11.25
CA GLU A 186 -5.46 17.47 12.38
C GLU A 186 -6.24 16.26 12.92
N THR A 187 -6.14 15.07 12.32
CA THR A 187 -6.82 13.89 12.86
C THR A 187 -5.85 13.03 13.66
N TYR A 188 -5.88 13.19 14.97
CA TYR A 188 -5.41 12.21 15.94
C TYR A 188 -6.05 10.83 15.60
N GLY A 189 -5.25 9.89 15.09
CA GLY A 189 -5.71 8.54 14.75
C GLY A 189 -5.46 8.06 13.31
N ASN A 190 -5.07 8.95 12.37
CA ASN A 190 -4.66 8.57 11.03
C ASN A 190 -3.21 9.00 10.76
N THR A 191 -2.28 8.41 11.47
CA THR A 191 -0.86 8.66 11.29
C THR A 191 -0.37 8.09 9.95
N ARG A 192 0.73 8.61 9.43
CA ARG A 192 1.38 8.04 8.23
C ARG A 192 1.75 6.58 8.44
N LEU A 193 2.10 6.22 9.66
CA LEU A 193 2.42 4.86 10.06
C LEU A 193 1.20 3.95 9.94
N GLU A 194 0.03 4.34 10.48
CA GLU A 194 -1.22 3.60 10.32
C GLU A 194 -1.58 3.40 8.85
N LYS A 195 -1.42 4.44 8.02
CA LYS A 195 -1.61 4.33 6.58
C LYS A 195 -0.59 3.37 5.94
N GLY A 196 0.66 3.38 6.40
CA GLY A 196 1.67 2.42 5.98
C GLY A 196 1.23 0.98 6.26
N PHE A 197 0.76 0.68 7.45
CA PHE A 197 0.22 -0.66 7.81
C PHE A 197 -1.04 -1.02 7.02
N ARG A 198 -1.96 -0.08 6.81
CA ARG A 198 -3.15 -0.33 5.97
C ARG A 198 -2.77 -0.66 4.54
N LEU A 199 -1.82 0.09 3.97
CA LEU A 199 -1.34 -0.16 2.61
C LEU A 199 -0.58 -1.48 2.54
N LYS A 200 0.31 -1.78 3.50
CA LYS A 200 0.98 -3.08 3.63
C LYS A 200 -0.03 -4.23 3.54
N ASN A 201 -1.08 -4.18 4.35
CA ASN A 201 -2.10 -5.23 4.36
C ASN A 201 -2.84 -5.37 3.01
N LYS A 202 -3.07 -4.25 2.30
CA LYS A 202 -3.64 -4.29 0.95
C LYS A 202 -2.68 -4.94 -0.04
N LEU A 203 -1.40 -4.51 -0.06
CA LEU A 203 -0.38 -5.04 -0.95
C LEU A 203 -0.16 -6.54 -0.74
N LEU A 204 -0.09 -7.00 0.51
CA LEU A 204 0.09 -8.43 0.84
C LEU A 204 -1.09 -9.30 0.39
N ARG A 205 -2.32 -8.76 0.36
CA ARG A 205 -3.53 -9.48 -0.08
C ARG A 205 -3.73 -9.45 -1.59
N SER A 206 -3.11 -8.50 -2.29
CA SER A 206 -3.23 -8.38 -3.74
C SER A 206 -2.69 -9.62 -4.43
N ARG A 207 -3.36 -10.05 -5.49
CA ARG A 207 -2.99 -11.22 -6.29
C ARG A 207 -3.29 -10.96 -7.76
N CYS A 208 -2.62 -11.71 -8.62
CA CYS A 208 -2.91 -11.75 -10.05
C CYS A 208 -3.94 -12.85 -10.32
N ARG A 209 -5.02 -12.52 -10.99
CA ARG A 209 -6.18 -13.41 -11.22
C ARG A 209 -6.23 -13.93 -12.64
N ILE A 210 -5.94 -13.06 -13.61
CA ILE A 210 -6.14 -13.39 -15.02
C ILE A 210 -5.10 -14.35 -15.59
N GLY A 211 -3.86 -14.35 -15.08
CA GLY A 211 -2.82 -15.28 -15.54
C GLY A 211 -1.41 -14.71 -15.58
N SER A 212 -0.57 -15.27 -16.45
CA SER A 212 0.86 -14.98 -16.53
C SER A 212 1.17 -13.55 -16.94
N SER A 213 0.29 -12.90 -17.71
CA SER A 213 0.48 -11.52 -18.15
C SER A 213 0.38 -10.50 -17.01
N SER A 214 -0.57 -10.70 -16.09
CA SER A 214 -0.67 -9.85 -14.90
C SER A 214 0.42 -10.19 -13.88
N GLN A 215 0.82 -11.47 -13.77
CA GLN A 215 1.93 -11.86 -12.91
C GLN A 215 3.25 -11.22 -13.38
N LYS A 216 3.55 -11.26 -14.68
CA LYS A 216 4.74 -10.61 -15.23
C LYS A 216 4.76 -9.11 -14.95
N PHE A 217 3.64 -8.41 -15.19
CA PHE A 217 3.54 -7.00 -14.84
C PHE A 217 3.77 -6.76 -13.35
N PHE A 218 3.21 -7.61 -12.50
CA PHE A 218 3.34 -7.51 -11.05
C PHE A 218 4.80 -7.64 -10.60
N ASP A 219 5.52 -8.64 -11.12
CA ASP A 219 6.93 -8.88 -10.78
C ASP A 219 7.82 -7.69 -11.18
N ASP A 220 7.64 -7.19 -12.42
CA ASP A 220 8.35 -6.01 -12.92
C ASP A 220 8.04 -4.76 -12.06
N MET A 221 6.78 -4.58 -11.67
CA MET A 221 6.35 -3.42 -10.87
C MET A 221 6.87 -3.46 -9.43
N ILE A 222 6.93 -4.63 -8.81
CA ILE A 222 7.51 -4.77 -7.46
C ILE A 222 9.00 -4.39 -7.48
N GLY A 223 9.76 -4.92 -8.43
CA GLY A 223 11.18 -4.59 -8.59
C GLY A 223 11.38 -3.08 -8.76
N PHE A 224 10.68 -2.48 -9.71
CA PHE A 224 10.71 -1.03 -9.94
C PHE A 224 10.34 -0.22 -8.69
N SER A 225 9.31 -0.65 -7.95
CA SER A 225 8.86 0.06 -6.74
C SER A 225 9.87 -0.01 -5.61
N LEU A 226 10.55 -1.15 -5.45
CA LEU A 226 11.62 -1.30 -4.48
C LEU A 226 12.80 -0.37 -4.78
N ASP A 227 13.24 -0.31 -6.04
CA ASP A 227 14.33 0.55 -6.47
C ASP A 227 14.02 2.03 -6.23
N VAL A 228 12.83 2.48 -6.65
CA VAL A 228 12.42 3.88 -6.51
C VAL A 228 12.22 4.25 -5.04
N LEU A 229 11.54 3.44 -4.26
CA LEU A 229 11.30 3.72 -2.84
C LEU A 229 12.60 3.66 -2.03
N GLY A 230 13.49 2.70 -2.33
CA GLY A 230 14.80 2.60 -1.72
C GLY A 230 15.67 3.84 -1.98
N THR A 231 15.70 4.32 -3.21
CA THR A 231 16.42 5.56 -3.58
C THR A 231 15.83 6.78 -2.87
N HIS A 232 14.51 6.86 -2.77
CA HIS A 232 13.82 7.99 -2.14
C HIS A 232 13.97 8.01 -0.62
N LEU A 233 14.19 6.87 0.05
CA LEU A 233 14.37 6.81 1.51
C LEU A 233 15.46 7.77 2.01
N ASN A 234 16.52 7.96 1.24
CA ASN A 234 17.61 8.87 1.58
C ASN A 234 17.22 10.35 1.57
N ASN A 235 16.13 10.68 0.88
CA ASN A 235 15.69 12.08 0.72
C ASN A 235 14.66 12.51 1.77
N PHE A 236 14.14 11.58 2.60
CA PHE A 236 13.13 11.91 3.59
C PHE A 236 13.74 12.37 4.91
N LYS A 237 13.49 13.64 5.27
CA LYS A 237 13.93 14.24 6.54
C LYS A 237 13.08 13.82 7.76
N TYR A 238 11.87 13.26 7.54
CA TYR A 238 10.91 12.98 8.61
C TYR A 238 10.88 11.49 8.91
N GLY A 239 11.18 11.14 10.17
CA GLY A 239 11.26 9.76 10.64
C GLY A 239 9.99 8.94 10.40
N GLU A 240 8.80 9.52 10.65
CA GLU A 240 7.52 8.86 10.47
C GLU A 240 7.23 8.44 9.03
N HIS A 241 7.50 9.32 8.06
CA HIS A 241 7.30 9.02 6.64
C HIS A 241 8.28 7.95 6.15
N ARG A 242 9.53 8.09 6.55
CA ARG A 242 10.59 7.15 6.27
C ARG A 242 10.25 5.75 6.79
N PHE A 243 9.72 5.69 8.03
CA PHE A 243 9.28 4.44 8.64
C PHE A 243 8.07 3.81 7.91
N ALA A 244 7.07 4.60 7.55
CA ALA A 244 5.93 4.11 6.77
C ALA A 244 6.37 3.53 5.41
N ILE A 245 7.34 4.14 4.74
CA ILE A 245 7.92 3.61 3.51
C ILE A 245 8.67 2.30 3.76
N SER A 246 9.43 2.18 4.87
CA SER A 246 10.12 0.92 5.18
C SER A 246 9.16 -0.25 5.41
N ILE A 247 8.01 -0.02 6.06
CA ILE A 247 6.96 -1.03 6.19
C ILE A 247 6.45 -1.50 4.81
N ILE A 248 6.34 -0.57 3.86
CA ILE A 248 5.92 -0.91 2.50
C ILE A 248 7.02 -1.68 1.75
N ILE A 249 8.28 -1.26 1.88
CA ILE A 249 9.42 -1.98 1.30
C ILE A 249 9.49 -3.41 1.83
N GLU A 250 9.30 -3.61 3.15
CA GLU A 250 9.22 -4.95 3.73
C GLU A 250 8.08 -5.77 3.10
N ALA A 251 6.89 -5.19 2.96
CA ALA A 251 5.75 -5.88 2.36
C ALA A 251 6.00 -6.27 0.88
N LEU A 252 6.64 -5.39 0.12
CA LEU A 252 7.03 -5.68 -1.26
C LEU A 252 8.08 -6.80 -1.31
N GLY A 253 9.06 -6.79 -0.40
CA GLY A 253 10.04 -7.85 -0.26
C GLY A 253 9.42 -9.20 0.12
N ASP A 254 8.49 -9.22 1.06
CA ASP A 254 7.73 -10.43 1.42
C ASP A 254 6.96 -11.00 0.22
N LYS A 255 6.39 -10.14 -0.63
CA LYS A 255 5.73 -10.56 -1.88
C LYS A 255 6.71 -11.18 -2.87
N ILE A 256 7.86 -10.57 -3.10
CA ILE A 256 8.90 -11.14 -3.97
C ILE A 256 9.42 -12.46 -3.41
N CYS A 257 9.70 -12.55 -2.11
CA CYS A 257 10.19 -13.77 -1.48
C CYS A 257 9.20 -14.93 -1.57
N SER A 258 7.91 -14.66 -1.73
CA SER A 258 6.92 -15.68 -2.04
C SER A 258 7.04 -16.20 -3.49
N LEU A 259 7.68 -15.44 -4.37
CA LEU A 259 7.81 -15.70 -5.80
C LEU A 259 9.20 -16.23 -6.19
N THR A 260 10.28 -15.70 -5.59
CA THR A 260 11.67 -16.08 -5.91
C THR A 260 12.56 -16.11 -4.67
N ARG A 261 12.94 -17.29 -4.22
CA ARG A 261 13.52 -17.51 -2.88
C ARG A 261 14.94 -17.01 -2.61
N ASN A 262 15.78 -16.64 -3.55
CA ASN A 262 17.23 -16.54 -3.27
C ASN A 262 17.99 -15.25 -3.69
N GLU A 263 17.64 -14.51 -4.72
CA GLU A 263 18.50 -13.42 -5.23
C GLU A 263 18.13 -12.02 -4.71
N LEU A 264 16.87 -11.74 -4.51
CA LEU A 264 16.36 -10.42 -4.06
C LEU A 264 16.57 -10.13 -2.57
N HIS A 265 16.85 -11.14 -1.75
CA HIS A 265 17.13 -10.96 -0.32
C HIS A 265 18.37 -10.10 -0.05
N GLU A 266 19.32 -10.06 -0.93
CA GLU A 266 20.57 -9.31 -0.74
C GLU A 266 20.43 -7.83 -1.15
N GLU A 267 19.74 -7.54 -2.23
CA GLU A 267 19.38 -6.17 -2.63
C GLU A 267 18.43 -5.53 -1.62
N PHE A 268 17.44 -6.27 -1.15
CA PHE A 268 16.53 -5.84 -0.09
C PHE A 268 17.26 -5.49 1.21
N ARG A 269 18.26 -6.28 1.63
CA ARG A 269 19.12 -5.95 2.77
C ARG A 269 19.94 -4.68 2.55
N ASN A 270 20.36 -4.41 1.33
CA ASN A 270 21.14 -3.21 1.02
C ASN A 270 20.27 -1.94 1.09
N ILE A 271 19.03 -2.00 0.63
CA ILE A 271 18.05 -0.91 0.75
C ILE A 271 17.78 -0.57 2.22
N HIS A 272 17.68 -1.58 3.10
CA HIS A 272 17.45 -1.41 4.53
C HIS A 272 18.59 -0.72 5.30
N ARG A 273 19.84 -0.81 4.81
CA ARG A 273 20.98 -0.15 5.46
C ARG A 273 20.87 1.36 5.53
N TYR A 274 20.01 1.97 4.71
CA TYR A 274 19.84 3.43 4.64
C TYR A 274 18.81 4.01 5.62
N ILE A 275 18.14 3.18 6.43
CA ILE A 275 17.05 3.64 7.33
C ILE A 275 17.55 4.09 8.72
N ILE A 276 18.84 4.01 9.01
CA ILE A 276 19.42 4.02 10.35
C ILE A 276 19.35 5.37 11.10
N ASP A 277 19.06 6.50 10.45
CA ASP A 277 18.95 7.83 11.11
C ASP A 277 17.53 8.19 11.57
N SER A 278 16.68 7.19 11.83
CA SER A 278 15.30 7.45 12.25
C SER A 278 15.22 7.91 13.70
N ASN A 279 14.37 8.88 13.97
CA ASN A 279 14.07 9.34 15.32
C ASN A 279 13.24 8.27 16.06
N TYR A 280 13.91 7.37 16.78
CA TYR A 280 13.27 6.26 17.54
C TYR A 280 12.21 6.74 18.52
N HIS A 281 12.34 7.94 19.05
CA HIS A 281 11.34 8.54 19.94
C HIS A 281 10.00 8.72 19.22
N ALA A 282 10.02 9.30 18.02
CA ALA A 282 8.81 9.46 17.22
C ALA A 282 8.20 8.12 16.82
N LEU A 283 9.04 7.13 16.50
CA LEU A 283 8.60 5.77 16.21
C LEU A 283 7.88 5.12 17.40
N VAL A 284 8.46 5.23 18.59
CA VAL A 284 7.85 4.67 19.81
C VAL A 284 6.49 5.32 20.09
N LEU A 285 6.38 6.63 19.95
CA LEU A 285 5.11 7.34 20.13
C LEU A 285 4.05 6.87 19.13
N GLU A 286 4.43 6.59 17.88
CA GLU A 286 3.48 6.08 16.88
C GLU A 286 3.03 4.64 17.19
N ILE A 287 3.91 3.79 17.69
CA ILE A 287 3.56 2.44 18.13
C ILE A 287 2.53 2.50 19.27
N PHE A 288 2.70 3.40 20.23
CA PHE A 288 1.75 3.58 21.31
C PHE A 288 0.38 4.07 20.83
N LYS A 289 0.33 5.00 19.87
CA LYS A 289 -0.93 5.44 19.27
C LYS A 289 -1.70 4.30 18.60
N LEU A 290 -1.00 3.34 18.01
CA LEU A 290 -1.61 2.17 17.38
C LEU A 290 -2.19 1.18 18.40
N SER A 291 -1.73 1.20 19.66
CA SER A 291 -2.17 0.29 20.72
C SER A 291 -3.34 0.81 21.56
N GLU A 292 -3.93 1.96 21.19
CA GLU A 292 -5.02 2.63 21.95
C GLU A 292 -4.65 2.98 23.40
N THR A 293 -3.37 3.07 23.69
CA THR A 293 -2.85 3.32 25.04
C THR A 293 -3.01 4.81 25.42
N ASN A 294 -3.39 5.08 26.66
CA ASN A 294 -3.54 6.48 27.11
C ASN A 294 -2.17 7.18 27.34
N ASN A 295 -2.17 8.51 27.33
CA ASN A 295 -0.94 9.30 27.40
C ASN A 295 -0.14 9.13 28.70
N GLU A 296 -0.78 8.85 29.84
CA GLU A 296 -0.09 8.63 31.11
C GLU A 296 0.66 7.32 31.14
N GLU A 297 0.01 6.24 30.64
CA GLU A 297 0.63 4.94 30.48
C GLU A 297 1.78 4.97 29.47
N ILE A 298 1.64 5.72 28.36
CA ILE A 298 2.69 5.91 27.37
C ILE A 298 3.95 6.46 28.01
N SER A 299 3.83 7.52 28.81
CA SER A 299 4.98 8.16 29.46
C SER A 299 5.70 7.21 30.41
N LYS A 300 4.95 6.43 31.18
CA LYS A 300 5.49 5.43 32.10
C LYS A 300 6.25 4.32 31.37
N VAL A 301 5.63 3.75 30.35
CA VAL A 301 6.23 2.67 29.54
C VAL A 301 7.47 3.13 28.80
N PHE A 302 7.46 4.38 28.34
CA PHE A 302 8.63 4.95 27.68
C PHE A 302 9.83 5.04 28.64
N VAL A 303 9.60 5.48 29.87
CA VAL A 303 10.64 5.51 30.90
C VAL A 303 11.15 4.10 31.20
N GLU A 304 10.26 3.13 31.40
CA GLU A 304 10.62 1.73 31.65
C GLU A 304 11.40 1.12 30.47
N ALA A 305 11.00 1.42 29.22
CA ALA A 305 11.69 0.97 28.02
C ALA A 305 13.09 1.59 27.91
N GLN A 306 13.24 2.87 28.26
CA GLN A 306 14.53 3.54 28.26
C GLN A 306 15.45 2.99 29.37
N GLU A 307 14.92 2.72 30.54
CA GLU A 307 15.67 2.06 31.62
C GLU A 307 16.13 0.66 31.23
N PHE A 308 15.26 -0.11 30.56
CA PHE A 308 15.61 -1.45 30.05
C PHE A 308 16.70 -1.38 28.98
N SER A 309 16.59 -0.43 28.03
CA SER A 309 17.61 -0.14 27.03
C SER A 309 18.98 0.19 27.70
N ASN A 310 18.97 1.08 28.69
CA ASN A 310 20.17 1.45 29.44
C ASN A 310 20.77 0.25 30.20
N LYS A 311 19.96 -0.61 30.78
CA LYS A 311 20.44 -1.85 31.45
C LYS A 311 21.14 -2.80 30.46
N VAL A 312 20.58 -2.96 29.24
CA VAL A 312 21.19 -3.79 28.18
C VAL A 312 22.53 -3.21 27.75
N THR A 313 22.59 -1.92 27.45
CA THR A 313 23.83 -1.27 26.99
C THR A 313 24.90 -1.25 28.08
N ASN A 314 24.55 -1.02 29.35
CA ASN A 314 25.48 -1.08 30.47
C ASN A 314 26.00 -2.50 30.70
N THR A 315 25.14 -3.53 30.64
CA THR A 315 25.55 -4.93 30.74
C THR A 315 26.59 -5.31 29.68
N ILE A 316 26.43 -4.80 28.47
CA ILE A 316 27.38 -5.01 27.37
C ILE A 316 28.68 -4.23 27.61
N ALA A 317 28.55 -2.97 28.03
CA ALA A 317 29.71 -2.08 28.27
C ALA A 317 30.59 -2.54 29.46
N ASP A 318 29.99 -3.20 30.45
CA ASP A 318 30.67 -3.70 31.65
C ASP A 318 31.33 -5.07 31.43
N ASP A 319 30.88 -5.85 30.41
CA ASP A 319 31.51 -7.11 30.04
C ASP A 319 32.73 -6.84 29.13
N TYR A 320 33.92 -7.13 29.64
CA TYR A 320 35.19 -6.89 28.96
C TYR A 320 35.28 -7.59 27.58
N THR A 321 34.71 -8.76 27.46
CA THR A 321 34.75 -9.58 26.24
C THR A 321 33.83 -8.95 25.17
N MET A 322 32.62 -8.55 25.56
CA MET A 322 31.67 -7.90 24.68
C MET A 322 32.13 -6.50 24.27
N LYS A 323 32.69 -5.73 25.21
CA LYS A 323 33.23 -4.40 24.93
C LYS A 323 34.31 -4.40 23.83
N LYS A 324 35.10 -5.47 23.73
CA LYS A 324 36.10 -5.62 22.65
C LYS A 324 35.48 -6.04 21.30
N ALA A 325 34.37 -6.77 21.35
CA ALA A 325 33.73 -7.33 20.17
C ALA A 325 32.68 -6.39 19.55
N ILE A 326 32.23 -5.38 20.28
CA ILE A 326 31.09 -4.54 19.89
C ILE A 326 31.56 -3.08 19.80
N ASN A 327 31.36 -2.46 18.64
CA ASN A 327 31.63 -1.03 18.45
C ASN A 327 30.46 -0.15 18.99
N SER A 328 30.71 1.14 19.13
CA SER A 328 29.71 2.09 19.66
C SER A 328 28.38 2.09 18.87
N LYS A 329 28.42 1.92 17.56
CA LYS A 329 27.24 1.85 16.71
C LYS A 329 26.42 0.59 17.00
N THR A 330 27.06 -0.56 17.13
CA THR A 330 26.39 -1.83 17.49
C THR A 330 25.76 -1.76 18.89
N LEU A 331 26.43 -1.07 19.83
CA LEU A 331 25.91 -0.85 21.17
C LEU A 331 24.65 0.01 21.17
N GLU A 332 24.66 1.09 20.40
CA GLU A 332 23.49 1.97 20.20
C GLU A 332 22.32 1.21 19.55
N GLU A 333 22.58 0.45 18.47
CA GLU A 333 21.56 -0.38 17.83
C GLU A 333 20.95 -1.42 18.81
N MET A 334 21.76 -2.02 19.69
CA MET A 334 21.29 -2.92 20.73
C MET A 334 20.37 -2.24 21.73
N GLY A 335 20.73 -1.04 22.18
CA GLY A 335 19.91 -0.23 23.08
C GLY A 335 18.54 0.09 22.44
N ASN A 336 18.55 0.50 21.20
CA ASN A 336 17.34 0.81 20.44
C ASN A 336 16.47 -0.44 20.18
N ALA A 337 17.07 -1.58 19.88
CA ALA A 337 16.36 -2.85 19.72
C ALA A 337 15.70 -3.30 21.02
N ALA A 338 16.40 -3.16 22.16
CA ALA A 338 15.88 -3.48 23.48
C ALA A 338 14.71 -2.57 23.88
N LEU A 339 14.79 -1.27 23.56
CA LEU A 339 13.72 -0.31 23.77
C LEU A 339 12.46 -0.70 22.99
N LEU A 340 12.61 -0.97 21.69
CA LEU A 340 11.49 -1.38 20.83
C LEU A 340 10.86 -2.68 21.32
N MET A 341 11.67 -3.66 21.72
CA MET A 341 11.16 -4.92 22.27
C MET A 341 10.30 -4.68 23.51
N HIS A 342 10.73 -3.82 24.42
CA HIS A 342 9.98 -3.51 25.63
C HIS A 342 8.64 -2.83 25.33
N VAL A 343 8.64 -1.87 24.38
CA VAL A 343 7.43 -1.19 23.93
C VAL A 343 6.42 -2.16 23.31
N PHE A 344 6.84 -3.04 22.41
CA PHE A 344 5.96 -4.01 21.79
C PHE A 344 5.36 -5.01 22.80
N LYS A 345 6.16 -5.44 23.77
CA LYS A 345 5.70 -6.29 24.86
C LYS A 345 4.58 -5.63 25.67
N PHE A 346 4.72 -4.36 25.97
CA PHE A 346 3.68 -3.59 26.67
C PHE A 346 2.40 -3.49 25.85
N CYS A 347 2.50 -3.26 24.55
CA CYS A 347 1.35 -3.14 23.64
C CYS A 347 0.59 -4.47 23.46
N LYS A 348 1.07 -5.58 24.00
CA LYS A 348 0.45 -6.93 23.96
C LYS A 348 0.03 -7.35 22.54
N LEU A 349 0.80 -6.97 21.54
CA LEU A 349 0.54 -7.31 20.14
C LEU A 349 0.76 -8.82 19.94
N GLU A 350 -0.12 -9.46 19.17
CA GLU A 350 0.07 -10.85 18.79
C GLU A 350 1.43 -11.06 18.12
N ASN A 351 2.16 -12.09 18.57
CA ASN A 351 3.51 -12.39 18.06
C ASN A 351 4.50 -11.22 18.17
N GLU A 352 4.47 -10.49 19.27
CA GLU A 352 5.27 -9.28 19.53
C GLU A 352 6.75 -9.42 19.14
N ILE A 353 7.41 -10.52 19.49
CA ILE A 353 8.82 -10.77 19.14
C ILE A 353 9.02 -10.86 17.62
N ILE A 354 8.11 -11.51 16.91
CA ILE A 354 8.16 -11.62 15.45
C ILE A 354 7.93 -10.24 14.82
N GLN A 355 7.03 -9.44 15.39
CA GLN A 355 6.78 -8.08 14.91
C GLN A 355 8.01 -7.19 15.14
N VAL A 356 8.62 -7.24 16.31
CA VAL A 356 9.88 -6.51 16.59
C VAL A 356 11.00 -6.98 15.67
N TYR A 357 11.18 -8.29 15.51
CA TYR A 357 12.19 -8.84 14.60
C TYR A 357 12.02 -8.29 13.17
N LYS A 358 10.81 -8.35 12.63
CA LYS A 358 10.49 -7.82 11.29
C LYS A 358 10.77 -6.33 11.21
N LEU A 359 10.41 -5.57 12.25
CA LEU A 359 10.67 -4.14 12.32
C LEU A 359 12.18 -3.84 12.32
N LEU A 360 12.97 -4.56 13.13
CA LEU A 360 14.42 -4.36 13.18
C LEU A 360 15.09 -4.70 11.84
N VAL A 361 14.64 -5.76 11.17
CA VAL A 361 15.10 -6.09 9.82
C VAL A 361 14.74 -4.94 8.87
N ALA A 362 13.52 -4.44 8.92
CA ALA A 362 13.07 -3.33 8.11
C ALA A 362 13.83 -2.02 8.39
N LEU A 363 14.29 -1.80 9.62
CA LEU A 363 15.11 -0.66 10.00
C LEU A 363 16.60 -0.85 9.69
N GLY A 364 17.01 -1.98 9.13
CA GLY A 364 18.39 -2.26 8.74
C GLY A 364 19.34 -2.53 9.91
N PHE A 365 18.82 -3.01 11.03
CA PHE A 365 19.66 -3.43 12.15
C PHE A 365 20.56 -4.59 11.76
N GLN A 366 21.72 -4.68 12.42
CA GLN A 366 22.64 -5.78 12.16
C GLN A 366 21.96 -7.15 12.35
N PRO A 367 22.22 -8.13 11.47
CA PRO A 367 21.58 -9.46 11.53
C PRO A 367 21.73 -10.15 12.89
N LYS A 368 22.87 -9.97 13.56
CA LYS A 368 23.10 -10.50 14.92
C LYS A 368 22.12 -9.93 15.94
N ILE A 369 21.83 -8.63 15.87
CA ILE A 369 20.88 -7.95 16.75
C ILE A 369 19.45 -8.46 16.49
N CYS A 370 19.07 -8.55 15.22
CA CYS A 370 17.76 -9.09 14.84
C CYS A 370 17.59 -10.53 15.34
N GLN A 371 18.62 -11.37 15.24
CA GLN A 371 18.62 -12.74 15.75
C GLN A 371 18.54 -12.77 17.27
N ALA A 372 19.29 -11.92 17.99
CA ALA A 372 19.23 -11.83 19.45
C ALA A 372 17.79 -11.55 19.94
N ILE A 373 17.10 -10.62 19.28
CA ILE A 373 15.69 -10.33 19.57
C ILE A 373 14.79 -11.52 19.26
N LYS A 374 14.94 -12.13 18.08
CA LYS A 374 14.12 -13.28 17.65
C LYS A 374 14.19 -14.46 18.61
N PHE A 375 15.35 -14.69 19.19
CA PHE A 375 15.61 -15.82 20.11
C PHE A 375 15.55 -15.41 21.58
N SER A 376 15.33 -14.12 21.91
CA SER A 376 14.99 -13.72 23.27
C SER A 376 13.58 -14.19 23.57
N ASN A 377 13.44 -15.14 24.48
CA ASN A 377 12.15 -15.67 24.92
C ASN A 377 11.36 -14.64 25.73
N SER A 378 10.91 -13.53 25.16
CA SER A 378 10.13 -12.46 25.80
C SER A 378 10.52 -12.10 27.27
N ASP A 379 11.57 -12.72 27.80
CA ASP A 379 12.09 -12.41 29.12
C ASP A 379 12.76 -11.04 29.13
N SER A 380 12.25 -10.14 29.94
CA SER A 380 12.80 -8.81 30.17
C SER A 380 14.17 -8.87 30.90
N ASN A 381 14.95 -9.91 30.61
CA ASN A 381 16.26 -10.09 31.21
C ASN A 381 17.35 -9.61 30.25
N PRO A 382 18.07 -8.52 30.56
CA PRO A 382 19.17 -8.02 29.74
C PRO A 382 20.20 -9.09 29.37
N ASN A 383 20.46 -10.03 30.30
CA ASN A 383 21.43 -11.10 30.09
C ASN A 383 21.04 -12.10 29.00
N SER A 384 19.73 -12.28 28.70
CA SER A 384 19.30 -13.17 27.64
C SER A 384 19.65 -12.61 26.26
N LEU A 385 19.49 -11.30 26.07
CA LEU A 385 19.90 -10.60 24.84
C LEU A 385 21.43 -10.61 24.66
N CYS A 386 22.16 -10.40 25.74
CA CYS A 386 23.61 -10.32 25.70
C CYS A 386 24.31 -11.65 25.39
N LYS A 387 23.65 -12.81 25.66
CA LYS A 387 24.20 -14.13 25.35
C LYS A 387 24.56 -14.34 23.87
N PHE A 388 23.89 -13.65 22.95
CA PHE A 388 24.17 -13.74 21.52
C PHE A 388 25.42 -13.00 21.08
N PHE A 389 26.07 -12.25 21.96
CA PHE A 389 27.27 -11.48 21.68
C PHE A 389 28.52 -12.06 22.35
N LYS A 390 28.31 -13.07 23.20
CA LYS A 390 29.39 -13.92 23.76
C LYS A 390 29.78 -15.00 22.75
#